data_701021a9768986640c1396df2531013b
#
_entry.id   701021a9768986640c1396df2531013b
#
_cell.length_a   1.000
_cell.length_b   1.000
_cell.length_c   1.000
_cell.angle_alpha   90.00
_cell.angle_beta   90.00
_cell.angle_gamma   90.00
#
_symmetry.space_group_name_H-M   'P 1'
#
loop_
_entity.id
_entity.type
_entity.pdbx_description
1 polymer ?
#
loop_
_entity_poly.entity_id
_entity_poly.type
_entity_poly.pdbx_seq_one_letter_code
_entity_poly.pdbx_strand_id
1 'polypeptide(L)'
;SPLEFEYLCQDVMQERLQVPLRRFPAGKDGGIDLVDSLSACGVLVQVKHYLKSPFSTLRQALRKELPKVRALNPGQYFICCARTLSPAQVKEIYQLFSDYIASERNIVTLLEIDDFLCDEKNAALLRKHFKLWLSATHILSELYNQHIFVDAEALLYDVREELPYYVQTES
;
A
#
# COMPACT_ATOMS: atom_id res chain seq x y z
N SER A 1 -1.93 -2.40 -12.19
CA SER A 1 -0.97 -3.52 -12.30
C SER A 1 -0.15 -3.66 -11.02
N PRO A 2 0.47 -4.81 -10.76
CA PRO A 2 1.37 -4.99 -9.62
C PRO A 2 2.49 -3.95 -9.56
N LEU A 3 3.06 -3.60 -10.70
CA LEU A 3 4.13 -2.60 -10.78
C LEU A 3 3.66 -1.19 -10.41
N GLU A 4 2.47 -0.80 -10.87
CA GLU A 4 1.88 0.50 -10.49
C GLU A 4 1.60 0.56 -8.98
N PHE A 5 1.15 -0.53 -8.40
CA PHE A 5 0.94 -0.63 -6.95
C PHE A 5 2.26 -0.53 -6.18
N GLU A 6 3.32 -1.11 -6.67
CA GLU A 6 4.66 -0.99 -6.08
C GLU A 6 5.16 0.46 -6.11
N TYR A 7 4.97 1.18 -7.22
CA TYR A 7 5.28 2.61 -7.31
C TYR A 7 4.46 3.45 -6.32
N LEU A 8 3.17 3.14 -6.20
CA LEU A 8 2.30 3.80 -5.24
C LEU A 8 2.80 3.58 -3.81
N CYS A 9 3.09 2.35 -3.45
CA CYS A 9 3.61 2.01 -2.13
C CYS A 9 4.95 2.70 -1.84
N GLN A 10 5.84 2.77 -2.84
CA GLN A 10 7.10 3.50 -2.69
C GLN A 10 6.86 4.97 -2.34
N ASP A 11 6.04 5.66 -3.10
CA ASP A 11 5.75 7.08 -2.88
C ASP A 11 5.04 7.31 -1.53
N VAL A 12 4.04 6.50 -1.20
CA VAL A 12 3.32 6.59 0.08
C VAL A 12 4.25 6.36 1.26
N MET A 13 5.07 5.33 1.19
CA MET A 13 5.97 4.98 2.30
C MET A 13 7.12 5.97 2.44
N GLN A 14 7.67 6.50 1.34
CA GLN A 14 8.67 7.56 1.39
C GLN A 14 8.12 8.83 2.04
N GLU A 15 6.91 9.23 1.69
CA GLU A 15 6.27 10.40 2.30
C GLU A 15 5.92 10.15 3.77
N ARG A 16 5.37 8.99 4.09
CA ARG A 16 5.01 8.63 5.47
C ARG A 16 6.21 8.54 6.39
N LEU A 17 7.30 7.95 5.93
CA LEU A 17 8.49 7.68 6.75
C LEU A 17 9.57 8.77 6.65
N GLN A 18 9.46 9.67 5.66
CA GLN A 18 10.47 10.69 5.36
C GLN A 18 11.87 10.07 5.15
N VAL A 19 11.91 8.92 4.47
CA VAL A 19 13.11 8.16 4.15
C VAL A 19 13.08 7.79 2.67
N PRO A 20 14.17 8.01 1.90
CA PRO A 20 14.25 7.52 0.54
C PRO A 20 14.27 5.99 0.52
N LEU A 21 13.46 5.40 -0.34
CA LEU A 21 13.36 3.96 -0.50
C LEU A 21 13.77 3.57 -1.92
N ARG A 22 14.69 2.62 -2.02
CA ARG A 22 15.14 2.07 -3.30
C ARG A 22 14.32 0.85 -3.66
N ARG A 23 13.89 0.80 -4.90
CA ARG A 23 13.21 -0.33 -5.50
C ARG A 23 14.20 -1.27 -6.20
N PHE A 24 13.91 -2.56 -6.19
CA PHE A 24 14.67 -3.56 -6.93
C PHE A 24 13.76 -4.27 -7.94
N PRO A 25 14.30 -4.62 -9.12
CA PRO A 25 13.52 -5.41 -10.07
C PRO A 25 13.20 -6.79 -9.50
N ALA A 26 12.05 -7.32 -9.86
CA ALA A 26 11.69 -8.69 -9.53
C ALA A 26 12.75 -9.65 -10.10
N GLY A 27 13.39 -10.41 -9.24
CA GLY A 27 14.48 -11.30 -9.65
C GLY A 27 14.69 -12.46 -8.69
N LYS A 28 15.61 -13.33 -9.06
CA LYS A 28 15.94 -14.55 -8.31
C LYS A 28 16.57 -14.30 -6.93
N ASP A 29 17.01 -13.07 -6.66
CA ASP A 29 17.89 -12.74 -5.56
C ASP A 29 17.19 -12.09 -4.37
N GLY A 30 16.11 -12.67 -3.93
CA GLY A 30 15.62 -12.39 -2.59
C GLY A 30 14.32 -11.63 -2.45
N GLY A 31 13.68 -11.13 -3.53
CA GLY A 31 12.35 -10.52 -3.43
C GLY A 31 12.27 -9.34 -2.48
N ILE A 32 13.31 -8.50 -2.44
CA ILE A 32 13.30 -7.21 -1.75
C ILE A 32 12.54 -6.24 -2.64
N ASP A 33 11.44 -5.69 -2.15
CA ASP A 33 10.68 -4.72 -2.92
C ASP A 33 11.25 -3.31 -2.70
N LEU A 34 11.23 -2.82 -1.46
CA LEU A 34 11.71 -1.48 -1.11
C LEU A 34 12.62 -1.53 0.11
N VAL A 35 13.73 -0.82 0.07
CA VAL A 35 14.67 -0.74 1.18
C VAL A 35 15.38 0.61 1.20
N ASP A 36 15.72 1.11 2.37
CA ASP A 36 16.51 2.34 2.52
C ASP A 36 18.00 2.09 2.22
N SER A 37 18.56 1.01 2.75
CA SER A 37 19.94 0.61 2.53
C SER A 37 20.10 -0.92 2.65
N LEU A 38 20.84 -1.53 1.75
CA LEU A 38 21.15 -2.97 1.80
C LEU A 38 22.20 -3.31 2.86
N SER A 39 23.12 -2.40 3.13
CA SER A 39 24.21 -2.63 4.08
C SER A 39 23.82 -2.39 5.53
N ALA A 40 22.88 -1.46 5.75
CA ALA A 40 22.37 -1.12 7.07
C ALA A 40 20.86 -0.96 6.96
N CYS A 41 20.16 -2.09 6.81
CA CYS A 41 18.73 -2.11 6.56
C CYS A 41 17.95 -1.54 7.76
N GLY A 42 17.69 -0.23 7.73
CA GLY A 42 16.86 0.45 8.72
C GLY A 42 15.37 0.23 8.44
N VAL A 43 14.99 0.31 7.17
CA VAL A 43 13.60 0.15 6.72
C VAL A 43 13.53 -0.83 5.56
N LEU A 44 12.70 -1.85 5.72
CA LEU A 44 12.35 -2.80 4.67
C LEU A 44 10.84 -2.77 4.46
N VAL A 45 10.40 -2.59 3.22
CA VAL A 45 8.97 -2.63 2.85
C VAL A 45 8.75 -3.76 1.86
N GLN A 46 7.83 -4.65 2.19
CA GLN A 46 7.35 -5.71 1.32
C GLN A 46 6.04 -5.30 0.69
N VAL A 47 5.92 -5.45 -0.62
CA VAL A 47 4.71 -5.11 -1.36
C VAL A 47 4.05 -6.38 -1.90
N LYS A 48 2.78 -6.59 -1.56
CA LYS A 48 2.00 -7.77 -1.96
C LYS A 48 0.72 -7.38 -2.69
N HIS A 49 0.69 -7.63 -3.97
CA HIS A 49 -0.46 -7.35 -4.84
C HIS A 49 -1.38 -8.58 -4.94
N TYR A 50 -2.02 -8.95 -3.83
CA TYR A 50 -2.93 -10.11 -3.73
C TYR A 50 -4.40 -9.66 -3.67
N LEU A 51 -4.83 -8.91 -4.67
CA LEU A 51 -6.11 -8.23 -4.69
C LEU A 51 -7.31 -9.19 -4.65
N LYS A 52 -7.26 -10.24 -5.45
CA LYS A 52 -8.37 -11.20 -5.61
C LYS A 52 -8.09 -12.57 -5.00
N SER A 53 -6.92 -12.75 -4.41
CA SER A 53 -6.52 -14.04 -3.85
C SER A 53 -7.10 -14.24 -2.44
N PRO A 54 -7.34 -15.48 -2.01
CA PRO A 54 -7.70 -15.77 -0.63
C PRO A 54 -6.62 -15.31 0.35
N PHE A 55 -6.99 -15.02 1.59
CA PHE A 55 -6.02 -14.65 2.61
C PHE A 55 -4.95 -15.72 2.85
N SER A 56 -5.31 -16.99 2.71
CA SER A 56 -4.37 -18.11 2.81
C SER A 56 -3.20 -18.00 1.85
N THR A 57 -3.43 -17.49 0.63
CA THR A 57 -2.39 -17.26 -0.37
C THR A 57 -1.43 -16.14 0.06
N LEU A 58 -1.96 -15.03 0.56
CA LEU A 58 -1.15 -13.94 1.12
C LEU A 58 -0.34 -14.45 2.32
N ARG A 59 -0.96 -15.18 3.23
CA ARG A 59 -0.30 -15.75 4.40
C ARG A 59 0.87 -16.65 4.03
N GLN A 60 0.69 -17.55 3.05
CA GLN A 60 1.77 -18.41 2.56
C GLN A 60 2.91 -17.61 1.94
N ALA A 61 2.58 -16.60 1.14
CA ALA A 61 3.58 -15.72 0.54
C ALA A 61 4.39 -14.98 1.61
N LEU A 62 3.74 -14.46 2.64
CA LEU A 62 4.39 -13.78 3.76
C LEU A 62 5.28 -14.73 4.58
N ARG A 63 4.84 -15.95 4.82
CA ARG A 63 5.67 -16.96 5.50
C ARG A 63 6.97 -17.25 4.74
N LYS A 64 6.93 -17.24 3.42
CA LYS A 64 8.14 -17.42 2.59
C LYS A 64 9.10 -16.23 2.66
N GLU A 65 8.61 -15.04 3.02
CA GLU A 65 9.47 -13.87 3.21
C GLU A 65 10.21 -13.88 4.56
N LEU A 66 9.71 -14.57 5.55
CA LEU A 66 10.28 -14.55 6.91
C LEU A 66 11.78 -14.88 6.97
N PRO A 67 12.30 -15.91 6.28
CA PRO A 67 13.74 -16.17 6.26
C PRO A 67 14.57 -15.01 5.69
N LYS A 68 14.06 -14.33 4.68
CA LYS A 68 14.71 -13.17 4.06
C LYS A 68 14.72 -11.96 4.99
N VAL A 69 13.59 -11.68 5.63
CA VAL A 69 13.48 -10.62 6.62
C VAL A 69 14.43 -10.89 7.78
N ARG A 70 14.50 -12.13 8.23
CA ARG A 70 15.43 -12.55 9.29
C ARG A 70 16.89 -12.35 8.89
N ALA A 71 17.24 -12.68 7.66
CA ALA A 71 18.60 -12.50 7.14
C ALA A 71 19.00 -11.02 7.01
N LEU A 72 18.07 -10.17 6.58
CA LEU A 72 18.30 -8.73 6.47
C LEU A 72 18.25 -8.02 7.82
N ASN A 73 17.53 -8.58 8.78
CA ASN A 73 17.34 -8.04 10.13
C ASN A 73 17.04 -6.52 10.15
N PRO A 74 15.96 -6.07 9.49
CA PRO A 74 15.66 -4.66 9.39
C PRO A 74 15.34 -4.03 10.75
N GLY A 75 15.65 -2.77 10.91
CA GLY A 75 15.25 -1.99 12.08
C GLY A 75 13.73 -1.82 12.17
N GLN A 76 13.08 -1.65 11.00
CA GLN A 76 11.62 -1.63 10.85
C GLN A 76 11.22 -2.40 9.59
N TYR A 77 10.17 -3.20 9.71
CA TYR A 77 9.57 -3.94 8.61
C TYR A 77 8.13 -3.48 8.39
N PHE A 78 7.79 -3.20 7.14
CA PHE A 78 6.45 -2.81 6.71
C PHE A 78 5.94 -3.76 5.64
N ILE A 79 4.64 -4.03 5.68
CA ILE A 79 3.95 -4.84 4.67
C ILE A 79 2.85 -3.98 4.06
N CYS A 80 2.96 -3.71 2.75
CA CYS A 80 1.91 -3.06 1.98
C CYS A 80 1.16 -4.13 1.18
N CYS A 81 -0.15 -4.19 1.29
CA CYS A 81 -0.94 -5.15 0.52
C CYS A 81 -2.14 -4.48 -0.16
N ALA A 82 -2.35 -4.87 -1.43
CA ALA A 82 -3.43 -4.35 -2.27
C ALA A 82 -4.78 -5.00 -1.93
N ARG A 83 -5.10 -5.13 -0.66
CA ARG A 83 -6.36 -5.71 -0.19
C ARG A 83 -6.70 -5.18 1.20
N THR A 84 -7.93 -5.44 1.61
CA THR A 84 -8.36 -5.22 2.98
C THR A 84 -8.11 -6.46 3.84
N LEU A 85 -7.92 -6.26 5.11
CA LEU A 85 -7.70 -7.32 6.09
C LEU A 85 -8.66 -7.14 7.27
N SER A 86 -9.17 -8.25 7.79
CA SER A 86 -9.92 -8.24 9.04
C SER A 86 -8.97 -8.03 10.23
N PRO A 87 -9.48 -7.61 11.39
CA PRO A 87 -8.66 -7.47 12.60
C PRO A 87 -7.90 -8.76 12.97
N ALA A 88 -8.54 -9.91 12.80
CA ALA A 88 -7.92 -11.21 13.06
C ALA A 88 -6.75 -11.50 12.10
N GLN A 89 -6.92 -11.14 10.82
CA GLN A 89 -5.88 -11.30 9.79
C GLN A 89 -4.69 -10.37 10.03
N VAL A 90 -4.93 -9.11 10.40
CA VAL A 90 -3.87 -8.17 10.79
C VAL A 90 -3.09 -8.71 11.97
N LYS A 91 -3.78 -9.20 12.99
CA LYS A 91 -3.16 -9.78 14.19
C LYS A 91 -2.31 -11.02 13.85
N GLU A 92 -2.78 -11.86 12.95
CA GLU A 92 -2.04 -13.04 12.50
C GLU A 92 -0.73 -12.66 11.80
N ILE A 93 -0.78 -11.65 10.90
CA ILE A 93 0.42 -11.14 10.22
C ILE A 93 1.37 -10.50 11.23
N TYR A 94 0.85 -9.69 12.14
CA TYR A 94 1.65 -9.09 13.20
C TYR A 94 2.40 -10.15 14.02
N GLN A 95 1.73 -11.21 14.44
CA GLN A 95 2.34 -12.29 15.20
C GLN A 95 3.44 -13.01 14.42
N LEU A 96 3.27 -13.17 13.11
CA LEU A 96 4.28 -13.81 12.25
C LEU A 96 5.59 -13.02 12.20
N PHE A 97 5.52 -11.69 12.25
CA PHE A 97 6.66 -10.78 12.12
C PHE A 97 6.92 -9.95 13.38
N SER A 98 6.48 -10.42 14.55
CA SER A 98 6.54 -9.66 15.81
C SER A 98 7.94 -9.19 16.19
N ASP A 99 8.99 -9.89 15.76
CA ASP A 99 10.37 -9.49 16.02
C ASP A 99 10.83 -8.29 15.17
N TYR A 100 10.11 -7.96 14.09
CA TYR A 100 10.50 -6.94 13.10
C TYR A 100 9.46 -5.83 12.94
N ILE A 101 8.24 -6.05 13.38
CA ILE A 101 7.12 -5.10 13.29
C ILE A 101 6.88 -4.48 14.66
N ALA A 102 7.03 -3.15 14.76
CA ALA A 102 6.84 -2.41 16.00
C ALA A 102 5.35 -2.35 16.43
N SER A 103 4.44 -2.30 15.47
CA SER A 103 3.00 -2.26 15.73
C SER A 103 2.21 -2.76 14.51
N GLU A 104 0.92 -3.00 14.71
CA GLU A 104 0.00 -3.37 13.62
C GLU A 104 -0.08 -2.30 12.52
N ARG A 105 0.28 -1.05 12.82
CA ARG A 105 0.36 0.07 11.84
C ARG A 105 1.42 -0.13 10.77
N ASN A 106 2.35 -1.06 10.97
CA ASN A 106 3.32 -1.45 9.94
C ASN A 106 2.69 -2.32 8.85
N ILE A 107 1.46 -2.79 9.04
CA ILE A 107 0.68 -3.51 8.04
C ILE A 107 -0.24 -2.49 7.37
N VAL A 108 0.10 -2.15 6.14
CA VAL A 108 -0.55 -1.06 5.37
C VAL A 108 -1.44 -1.70 4.31
N THR A 109 -2.74 -1.58 4.51
CA THR A 109 -3.74 -2.13 3.59
C THR A 109 -4.27 -1.05 2.63
N LEU A 110 -5.17 -1.42 1.74
CA LEU A 110 -5.82 -0.44 0.85
C LEU A 110 -6.53 0.68 1.63
N LEU A 111 -7.06 0.40 2.82
CA LEU A 111 -7.74 1.42 3.63
C LEU A 111 -6.76 2.48 4.13
N GLU A 112 -5.62 2.06 4.65
CA GLU A 112 -4.60 3.00 5.13
C GLU A 112 -3.98 3.80 3.98
N ILE A 113 -3.80 3.16 2.80
CA ILE A 113 -3.33 3.86 1.60
C ILE A 113 -4.36 4.90 1.14
N ASP A 114 -5.64 4.52 1.12
CA ASP A 114 -6.74 5.42 0.74
C ASP A 114 -6.82 6.62 1.71
N ASP A 115 -6.83 6.36 3.00
CA ASP A 115 -6.82 7.41 4.03
C ASP A 115 -5.62 8.35 3.87
N PHE A 116 -4.44 7.81 3.59
CA PHE A 116 -3.24 8.60 3.39
C PHE A 116 -3.34 9.50 2.14
N LEU A 117 -3.83 8.95 1.03
CA LEU A 117 -3.99 9.71 -0.22
C LEU A 117 -5.09 10.77 -0.14
N CYS A 118 -6.13 10.54 0.67
CA CYS A 118 -7.22 11.48 0.86
C CYS A 118 -6.89 12.64 1.82
N ASP A 119 -5.77 12.58 2.51
CA ASP A 119 -5.27 13.71 3.30
C ASP A 119 -4.84 14.84 2.35
N GLU A 120 -5.31 16.06 2.62
CA GLU A 120 -5.05 17.23 1.76
C GLU A 120 -3.56 17.48 1.53
N LYS A 121 -2.73 17.24 2.51
CA LYS A 121 -1.27 17.38 2.39
C LYS A 121 -0.65 16.44 1.35
N ASN A 122 -1.33 15.37 1.00
CA ASN A 122 -0.89 14.35 0.05
C ASN A 122 -1.58 14.47 -1.32
N ALA A 123 -2.23 15.59 -1.62
CA ALA A 123 -2.97 15.80 -2.86
C ALA A 123 -2.12 15.58 -4.12
N ALA A 124 -0.84 15.91 -4.10
CA ALA A 124 0.07 15.67 -5.22
C ALA A 124 0.27 14.17 -5.50
N LEU A 125 0.37 13.34 -4.46
CA LEU A 125 0.46 11.88 -4.59
C LEU A 125 -0.85 11.29 -5.12
N LEU A 126 -1.98 11.78 -4.64
CA LEU A 126 -3.29 11.36 -5.15
C LEU A 126 -3.41 11.63 -6.66
N ARG A 127 -3.02 12.81 -7.12
CA ARG A 127 -3.03 13.16 -8.55
C ARG A 127 -2.10 12.26 -9.37
N LYS A 128 -0.90 12.01 -8.88
CA LYS A 128 0.09 11.16 -9.55
C LYS A 128 -0.42 9.73 -9.76
N HIS A 129 -1.11 9.18 -8.77
CA HIS A 129 -1.61 7.80 -8.76
C HIS A 129 -3.13 7.69 -8.97
N PHE A 130 -3.74 8.73 -9.53
CA PHE A 130 -5.20 8.85 -9.59
C PHE A 130 -5.90 7.66 -10.26
N LYS A 131 -5.37 7.16 -11.37
CA LYS A 131 -5.97 6.01 -12.09
C LYS A 131 -5.98 4.74 -11.24
N LEU A 132 -4.87 4.48 -10.57
CA LEU A 132 -4.74 3.32 -9.70
C LEU A 132 -5.62 3.46 -8.45
N TRP A 133 -5.62 4.65 -7.84
CA TRP A 133 -6.47 4.97 -6.71
C TRP A 133 -7.96 4.79 -7.03
N LEU A 134 -8.39 5.25 -8.19
CA LEU A 134 -9.76 5.12 -8.65
C LEU A 134 -10.17 3.65 -8.79
N SER A 135 -9.31 2.82 -9.37
CA SER A 135 -9.54 1.37 -9.47
C SER A 135 -9.58 0.70 -8.11
N ALA A 136 -8.70 1.06 -7.19
CA ALA A 136 -8.68 0.55 -5.82
C ALA A 136 -9.93 0.96 -5.04
N THR A 137 -10.38 2.19 -5.18
CA THR A 137 -11.60 2.70 -4.55
C THR A 137 -12.84 1.97 -5.06
N HIS A 138 -12.91 1.69 -6.35
CA HIS A 138 -14.00 0.88 -6.92
C HIS A 138 -14.04 -0.53 -6.31
N ILE A 139 -12.88 -1.15 -6.15
CA ILE A 139 -12.77 -2.46 -5.50
C ILE A 139 -13.18 -2.40 -4.03
N LEU A 140 -12.78 -1.36 -3.31
CA LEU A 140 -13.21 -1.13 -1.94
C LEU A 140 -14.73 -0.95 -1.86
N SER A 141 -15.34 -0.26 -2.81
CA SER A 141 -16.80 -0.07 -2.86
C SER A 141 -17.55 -1.37 -3.08
N GLU A 142 -17.00 -2.28 -3.87
CA GLU A 142 -17.56 -3.63 -4.07
C GLU A 142 -17.45 -4.50 -2.81
N LEU A 143 -16.42 -4.26 -2.00
CA LEU A 143 -16.15 -5.06 -0.79
C LEU A 143 -16.87 -4.53 0.45
N TYR A 144 -17.07 -3.22 0.54
CA TYR A 144 -17.51 -2.58 1.78
C TYR A 144 -18.87 -1.97 1.71
N ASN A 145 -19.62 -1.81 0.83
CA ASN A 145 -20.91 -1.16 0.96
C ASN A 145 -20.98 0.25 0.30
N GLN A 146 -22.17 0.63 -0.04
CA GLN A 146 -22.48 1.88 -0.75
C GLN A 146 -21.99 3.17 -0.07
N HIS A 147 -21.73 3.17 1.24
CA HIS A 147 -21.24 4.36 1.95
C HIS A 147 -19.84 4.77 1.52
N ILE A 148 -18.93 3.83 1.38
CA ILE A 148 -17.57 4.09 0.91
C ILE A 148 -17.58 4.52 -0.56
N PHE A 149 -18.45 3.95 -1.37
CA PHE A 149 -18.64 4.33 -2.75
C PHE A 149 -19.10 5.79 -2.91
N VAL A 150 -20.05 6.23 -2.08
CA VAL A 150 -20.54 7.62 -2.07
C VAL A 150 -19.42 8.59 -1.69
N ASP A 151 -18.63 8.28 -0.67
CA ASP A 151 -17.49 9.10 -0.25
C ASP A 151 -16.41 9.18 -1.33
N ALA A 152 -16.12 8.09 -1.99
CA ALA A 152 -15.18 8.03 -3.11
C ALA A 152 -15.68 8.85 -4.31
N GLU A 153 -16.97 8.79 -4.65
CA GLU A 153 -17.58 9.61 -5.71
C GLU A 153 -17.53 11.10 -5.37
N ALA A 154 -17.82 11.47 -4.13
CA ALA A 154 -17.74 12.85 -3.68
C ALA A 154 -16.33 13.41 -3.82
N LEU A 155 -15.31 12.65 -3.41
CA LEU A 155 -13.91 13.03 -3.54
C LEU A 155 -13.47 13.14 -5.01
N LEU A 156 -13.96 12.26 -5.86
CA LEU A 156 -13.77 12.30 -7.31
C LEU A 156 -14.34 13.56 -7.93
N TYR A 157 -15.52 13.96 -7.50
CA TYR A 157 -16.17 15.19 -7.94
C TYR A 157 -15.35 16.41 -7.55
N ASP A 158 -14.87 16.51 -6.32
CA ASP A 158 -14.01 17.58 -5.84
C ASP A 158 -12.71 17.69 -6.66
N VAL A 159 -12.07 16.58 -6.94
CA VAL A 159 -10.86 16.54 -7.79
C VAL A 159 -11.17 17.01 -9.22
N ARG A 160 -12.31 16.64 -9.80
CA ARG A 160 -12.74 17.10 -11.13
C ARG A 160 -12.99 18.59 -11.16
N GLU A 161 -13.59 19.16 -10.14
CA GLU A 161 -13.85 20.60 -10.05
C GLU A 161 -12.56 21.43 -9.93
N GLU A 162 -11.51 20.89 -9.33
CA GLU A 162 -10.20 21.52 -9.26
C GLU A 162 -9.45 21.53 -10.60
N LEU A 163 -9.88 20.73 -11.59
CA LEU A 163 -9.25 20.64 -12.91
C LEU A 163 -10.10 21.39 -13.95
N PRO A 164 -9.65 22.56 -14.45
CA PRO A 164 -10.48 23.45 -15.29
C PRO A 164 -11.06 22.80 -16.57
N TYR A 165 -10.38 21.81 -17.14
CA TYR A 165 -10.86 21.16 -18.36
C TYR A 165 -11.98 20.12 -18.11
N TYR A 166 -12.24 19.73 -16.88
CA TYR A 166 -13.39 18.90 -16.54
C TYR A 166 -14.70 19.68 -16.40
N VAL A 167 -14.61 20.95 -16.02
CA VAL A 167 -15.77 21.84 -15.89
C VAL A 167 -16.44 22.09 -17.24
N GLN A 168 -15.67 22.10 -18.35
CA GLN A 168 -16.16 22.36 -19.69
C GLN A 168 -16.89 21.18 -20.35
N THR A 169 -16.78 19.99 -19.82
CA THR A 169 -17.40 18.78 -20.40
C THR A 169 -18.76 18.45 -19.83
N GLU A 170 -19.18 19.11 -18.76
CA GLU A 170 -20.47 18.89 -18.08
C GLU A 170 -21.58 19.88 -18.47
N SER A 171 -21.29 20.80 -19.35
CA SER A 171 -22.27 21.73 -19.91
C SER A 171 -22.90 21.14 -21.17
#